data_98ad6a2ff4fa3120fc155dca8e3c4391
#
_entry.id   98ad6a2ff4fa3120fc155dca8e3c4391
#
_cell.length_a   1.000
_cell.length_b   1.000
_cell.length_c   1.000
_cell.angle_alpha   90.00
_cell.angle_beta   90.00
_cell.angle_gamma   90.00
#
_symmetry.space_group_name_H-M   'P 1'
#
loop_
_entity.id
_entity.type
_entity.pdbx_description
1 polymer ?
#
loop_
_entity_poly.entity_id
_entity_poly.type
_entity_poly.pdbx_seq_one_letter_code
_entity_poly.pdbx_strand_id
1 'polypeptide(L)'
;SLPADLPHRTFIHRTVIGVIENALQRVRNNPAPKFYWVGGIDSYSLRDLEDLYAFSRGLRQNVQNKKLLRDYRDYTQYVEIAEISQDSEMLRSIKIISTYPDLPARILELRSLTLDDELDATITLTTAHKAKGLEWDFVCLYDDFNADPLXPDTDPGKRDDEXNLIYVAVTRAMKILAIXSLVXSIMQRYVDDRKLKEQIASCEK
;
A
#
# COMPACT_ATOMS: atom_id res chain seq x y z
N SER A 1 -11.74 10.67 7.90
CA SER A 1 -11.69 10.68 6.44
C SER A 1 -11.51 12.09 5.91
N LEU A 2 -11.01 12.20 4.68
CA LEU A 2 -10.86 13.50 4.02
C LEU A 2 -12.21 13.98 3.48
N PRO A 3 -12.41 15.31 3.40
CA PRO A 3 -13.61 15.84 2.73
C PRO A 3 -13.76 15.31 1.31
N ALA A 4 -14.99 15.10 0.87
CA ALA A 4 -15.26 14.49 -0.43
C ALA A 4 -14.99 15.45 -1.60
N ASP A 5 -15.02 16.74 -1.36
CA ASP A 5 -14.97 17.76 -2.42
C ASP A 5 -13.57 18.33 -2.67
N LEU A 6 -12.52 17.69 -2.15
CA LEU A 6 -11.15 18.14 -2.38
C LEU A 6 -10.77 17.99 -3.86
N PRO A 7 -10.08 18.99 -4.44
CA PRO A 7 -9.65 18.86 -5.85
C PRO A 7 -8.56 17.82 -6.06
N HIS A 8 -7.81 17.53 -5.00
CA HIS A 8 -6.70 16.57 -5.06
C HIS A 8 -6.51 15.96 -3.69
N ARG A 9 -6.17 14.67 -3.67
CA ARG A 9 -5.78 13.96 -2.45
C ARG A 9 -4.69 12.94 -2.77
N THR A 10 -3.85 12.69 -1.79
CA THR A 10 -2.76 11.71 -1.91
C THR A 10 -3.05 10.55 -0.98
N PHE A 11 -2.94 9.32 -1.49
CA PHE A 11 -3.00 8.12 -0.68
C PHE A 11 -1.59 7.56 -0.49
N ILE A 12 -1.21 7.33 0.76
CA ILE A 12 0.06 6.70 1.10
C ILE A 12 -0.24 5.28 1.58
N HIS A 13 0.49 4.32 1.03
CA HIS A 13 0.28 2.89 1.26
C HIS A 13 1.52 2.27 1.88
N ARG A 14 1.31 1.21 2.64
CA ARG A 14 2.42 0.46 3.21
C ARG A 14 3.09 -0.45 2.16
N THR A 15 2.30 -0.97 1.22
CA THR A 15 2.73 -1.98 0.26
C THR A 15 2.42 -1.56 -1.17
N VAL A 16 3.20 -2.08 -2.10
CA VAL A 16 2.94 -1.87 -3.53
C VAL A 16 1.59 -2.47 -3.92
N ILE A 17 1.27 -3.67 -3.42
CA ILE A 17 -0.01 -4.30 -3.76
C ILE A 17 -1.19 -3.48 -3.21
N GLY A 18 -1.00 -2.81 -2.08
CA GLY A 18 -2.02 -1.91 -1.53
C GLY A 18 -2.31 -0.74 -2.46
N VAL A 19 -1.28 -0.20 -3.12
CA VAL A 19 -1.47 0.87 -4.10
C VAL A 19 -2.36 0.39 -5.24
N ILE A 20 -2.05 -0.79 -5.78
CA ILE A 20 -2.82 -1.36 -6.89
C ILE A 20 -4.26 -1.61 -6.46
N GLU A 21 -4.45 -2.20 -5.29
CA GLU A 21 -5.79 -2.49 -4.76
C GLU A 21 -6.63 -1.22 -4.67
N ASN A 22 -6.07 -0.17 -4.08
CA ASN A 22 -6.76 1.11 -3.94
C ASN A 22 -7.12 1.70 -5.30
N ALA A 23 -6.17 1.70 -6.23
CA ALA A 23 -6.41 2.25 -7.57
C ALA A 23 -7.53 1.51 -8.28
N LEU A 24 -7.52 0.17 -8.21
CA LEU A 24 -8.57 -0.64 -8.85
C LEU A 24 -9.94 -0.38 -8.26
N GLN A 25 -10.02 -0.13 -6.95
CA GLN A 25 -11.28 0.20 -6.30
C GLN A 25 -11.87 1.51 -6.82
N ARG A 26 -11.02 2.41 -7.30
CA ARG A 26 -11.44 3.76 -7.68
C ARG A 26 -11.58 3.98 -9.18
N VAL A 27 -11.16 3.02 -10.00
CA VAL A 27 -11.06 3.23 -11.44
C VAL A 27 -12.42 3.55 -12.07
N ARG A 28 -13.52 3.10 -11.47
CA ARG A 28 -14.86 3.34 -11.99
C ARG A 28 -15.68 4.35 -11.19
N ASN A 29 -15.00 5.13 -10.34
CA ASN A 29 -15.67 6.23 -9.64
C ASN A 29 -16.21 7.24 -10.65
N ASN A 30 -17.27 7.95 -10.24
CA ASN A 30 -17.84 9.02 -11.04
C ASN A 30 -17.82 10.32 -10.23
N PRO A 31 -17.12 11.38 -10.65
CA PRO A 31 -16.33 11.42 -11.90
C PRO A 31 -15.10 10.52 -11.83
N ALA A 32 -14.62 10.10 -13.00
CA ALA A 32 -13.46 9.25 -13.09
C ALA A 32 -12.22 9.96 -12.54
N PRO A 33 -11.39 9.27 -11.75
CA PRO A 33 -10.19 9.91 -11.22
C PRO A 33 -9.13 10.10 -12.29
N LYS A 34 -8.20 11.01 -12.02
CA LYS A 34 -6.98 11.17 -12.81
C LYS A 34 -5.83 10.84 -11.87
N PHE A 35 -5.16 9.72 -12.14
CA PHE A 35 -4.13 9.20 -11.24
C PHE A 35 -2.74 9.70 -11.61
N TYR A 36 -1.97 10.04 -10.58
CA TYR A 36 -0.53 10.19 -10.69
C TYR A 36 0.13 9.22 -9.72
N TRP A 37 1.13 8.48 -10.21
CA TRP A 37 1.85 7.48 -9.41
C TRP A 37 3.26 8.00 -9.17
N VAL A 38 3.63 8.19 -7.91
CA VAL A 38 4.98 8.67 -7.57
C VAL A 38 5.99 7.63 -8.06
N GLY A 39 6.90 8.05 -8.93
CA GLY A 39 7.88 7.16 -9.55
C GLY A 39 7.40 6.46 -10.80
N GLY A 40 6.15 6.71 -11.22
CA GLY A 40 5.58 6.13 -12.43
C GLY A 40 4.86 4.81 -12.17
N ILE A 41 3.79 4.58 -12.91
CA ILE A 41 2.93 3.40 -12.72
C ILE A 41 3.71 2.09 -12.90
N ASP A 42 4.73 2.09 -13.78
CA ASP A 42 5.48 0.87 -14.06
C ASP A 42 6.38 0.42 -12.91
N SER A 43 6.59 1.27 -11.90
CA SER A 43 7.37 0.89 -10.72
C SER A 43 6.52 0.21 -9.64
N TYR A 44 5.25 -0.09 -9.93
CA TYR A 44 4.31 -0.66 -8.94
C TYR A 44 3.97 -2.12 -9.20
N SER A 45 4.80 -2.83 -9.96
CA SER A 45 4.71 -4.30 -10.12
C SER A 45 3.39 -4.81 -10.71
N LEU A 46 2.77 -4.01 -11.58
CA LEU A 46 1.54 -4.46 -12.26
C LEU A 46 1.80 -5.71 -13.08
N ARG A 47 3.00 -5.86 -13.66
CA ARG A 47 3.35 -7.05 -14.43
C ARG A 47 3.28 -8.31 -13.58
N ASP A 48 3.73 -8.24 -12.32
CA ASP A 48 3.66 -9.40 -11.42
C ASP A 48 2.22 -9.81 -11.17
N LEU A 49 1.31 -8.85 -11.04
CA LEU A 49 -0.09 -9.15 -10.84
C LEU A 49 -0.71 -9.74 -12.10
N GLU A 50 -0.34 -9.24 -13.28
CA GLU A 50 -0.79 -9.81 -14.55
C GLU A 50 -0.31 -11.26 -14.70
N ASP A 51 0.93 -11.54 -14.30
CA ASP A 51 1.46 -12.89 -14.31
C ASP A 51 0.67 -13.80 -13.39
N LEU A 52 0.34 -13.33 -12.18
CA LEU A 52 -0.44 -14.13 -11.24
C LEU A 52 -1.84 -14.40 -11.80
N TYR A 53 -2.44 -13.41 -12.44
CA TYR A 53 -3.73 -13.59 -13.08
C TYR A 53 -3.65 -14.70 -14.15
N ALA A 54 -2.65 -14.63 -15.03
CA ALA A 54 -2.46 -15.66 -16.07
C ALA A 54 -2.26 -17.05 -15.42
N PHE A 55 -1.47 -17.10 -14.35
CA PHE A 55 -1.21 -18.33 -13.62
C PHE A 55 -2.51 -18.89 -13.04
N SER A 56 -3.39 -18.02 -12.51
CA SER A 56 -4.66 -18.43 -11.94
C SER A 56 -5.61 -19.00 -12.99
N ARG A 57 -5.44 -18.62 -14.25
CA ARG A 57 -6.24 -19.12 -15.36
C ARG A 57 -5.63 -20.31 -16.08
N GLY A 58 -4.50 -20.80 -15.59
CA GLY A 58 -3.80 -21.90 -16.23
C GLY A 58 -3.07 -21.53 -17.52
N LEU A 59 -2.87 -20.24 -17.75
CA LEU A 59 -2.22 -19.73 -18.97
C LEU A 59 -0.72 -19.60 -18.73
N ARG A 60 -0.05 -20.72 -18.49
CA ARG A 60 1.36 -20.73 -18.11
C ARG A 60 2.26 -20.10 -19.15
N GLN A 61 1.90 -20.20 -20.43
CA GLN A 61 2.68 -19.61 -21.51
C GLN A 61 2.65 -18.07 -21.47
N ASN A 62 1.69 -17.48 -20.79
CA ASN A 62 1.58 -16.03 -20.65
C ASN A 62 2.32 -15.48 -19.44
N VAL A 63 2.81 -16.36 -18.56
CA VAL A 63 3.53 -15.96 -17.36
C VAL A 63 4.98 -15.67 -17.73
N GLN A 64 5.41 -14.41 -17.51
CA GLN A 64 6.78 -14.00 -17.84
C GLN A 64 7.75 -14.24 -16.69
N ASN A 65 7.25 -14.20 -15.46
CA ASN A 65 8.09 -14.43 -14.27
C ASN A 65 8.35 -15.93 -14.09
N LYS A 66 9.53 -16.38 -14.51
CA LYS A 66 9.89 -17.80 -14.43
C LYS A 66 9.92 -18.31 -12.99
N LYS A 67 10.20 -17.43 -12.03
CA LYS A 67 10.23 -17.82 -10.62
C LYS A 67 8.86 -18.29 -10.15
N LEU A 68 7.80 -17.64 -10.61
CA LEU A 68 6.43 -18.05 -10.26
C LEU A 68 6.16 -19.48 -10.73
N LEU A 69 6.57 -19.79 -11.96
CA LEU A 69 6.39 -21.13 -12.54
C LEU A 69 7.26 -22.18 -11.83
N ARG A 70 8.44 -21.78 -11.39
CA ARG A 70 9.39 -22.68 -10.72
C ARG A 70 8.97 -22.98 -9.29
N ASP A 71 8.52 -21.97 -8.55
CA ASP A 71 8.28 -22.09 -7.12
C ASP A 71 6.92 -22.71 -6.79
N TYR A 72 5.97 -22.67 -7.71
CA TYR A 72 4.62 -23.17 -7.46
C TYR A 72 4.19 -24.08 -8.61
N ARG A 73 3.64 -25.26 -8.23
CA ARG A 73 3.13 -26.20 -9.21
C ARG A 73 1.95 -25.61 -10.02
N ASP A 74 1.04 -24.94 -9.31
CA ASP A 74 -0.14 -24.31 -9.90
C ASP A 74 -0.71 -23.26 -8.94
N TYR A 75 -1.77 -22.59 -9.36
CA TYR A 75 -2.37 -21.54 -8.56
C TYR A 75 -2.97 -22.07 -7.25
N THR A 76 -3.51 -23.30 -7.27
CA THR A 76 -4.03 -23.91 -6.04
C THR A 76 -2.94 -24.00 -4.97
N GLN A 77 -1.74 -24.43 -5.37
CA GLN A 77 -0.62 -24.50 -4.43
C GLN A 77 -0.21 -23.09 -3.95
N TYR A 78 -0.21 -22.11 -4.85
CA TYR A 78 0.10 -20.73 -4.47
C TYR A 78 -0.87 -20.25 -3.37
N VAL A 79 -2.16 -20.50 -3.55
CA VAL A 79 -3.18 -20.12 -2.56
C VAL A 79 -2.97 -20.85 -1.24
N GLU A 80 -2.69 -22.17 -1.30
CA GLU A 80 -2.42 -22.96 -0.09
C GLU A 80 -1.25 -22.38 0.70
N ILE A 81 -0.16 -22.07 0.02
CA ILE A 81 1.03 -21.52 0.67
C ILE A 81 0.72 -20.14 1.27
N ALA A 82 -0.03 -19.31 0.55
CA ALA A 82 -0.42 -17.99 1.07
C ALA A 82 -1.23 -18.13 2.36
N GLU A 83 -2.15 -19.09 2.40
CA GLU A 83 -3.00 -19.30 3.58
C GLU A 83 -2.21 -19.86 4.75
N ILE A 84 -1.30 -20.80 4.49
CA ILE A 84 -0.47 -21.38 5.55
C ILE A 84 0.48 -20.31 6.12
N SER A 85 1.15 -19.57 5.25
CA SER A 85 2.14 -18.58 5.67
C SER A 85 1.52 -17.28 6.19
N GLN A 86 0.25 -17.04 5.88
CA GLN A 86 -0.44 -15.78 6.18
C GLN A 86 0.32 -14.57 5.63
N ASP A 87 0.93 -14.74 4.46
CA ASP A 87 1.64 -13.67 3.77
C ASP A 87 0.61 -12.64 3.28
N SER A 88 0.66 -11.43 3.84
CA SER A 88 -0.38 -10.43 3.58
C SER A 88 -0.37 -9.95 2.13
N GLU A 89 0.81 -9.88 1.50
CA GLU A 89 0.89 -9.45 0.10
C GLU A 89 0.32 -10.51 -0.83
N MET A 90 0.64 -11.79 -0.58
CA MET A 90 0.06 -12.88 -1.35
C MET A 90 -1.46 -12.90 -1.20
N LEU A 91 -1.95 -12.75 0.04
CA LEU A 91 -3.40 -12.78 0.31
C LEU A 91 -4.12 -11.63 -0.37
N ARG A 92 -3.53 -10.42 -0.37
CA ARG A 92 -4.12 -9.27 -1.08
C ARG A 92 -4.14 -9.52 -2.58
N SER A 93 -3.08 -10.08 -3.14
CA SER A 93 -3.03 -10.40 -4.57
C SER A 93 -4.12 -11.40 -4.94
N ILE A 94 -4.31 -12.44 -4.12
CA ILE A 94 -5.36 -13.44 -4.33
C ILE A 94 -6.73 -12.77 -4.29
N LYS A 95 -6.95 -11.87 -3.34
CA LYS A 95 -8.21 -11.15 -3.23
C LYS A 95 -8.49 -10.32 -4.49
N ILE A 96 -7.46 -9.64 -5.01
CA ILE A 96 -7.60 -8.87 -6.25
C ILE A 96 -8.00 -9.80 -7.42
N ILE A 97 -7.32 -10.93 -7.55
CA ILE A 97 -7.60 -11.89 -8.61
C ILE A 97 -9.06 -12.36 -8.54
N SER A 98 -9.55 -12.66 -7.34
CA SER A 98 -10.93 -13.13 -7.16
C SER A 98 -11.97 -12.03 -7.36
N THR A 99 -11.62 -10.80 -7.01
CA THR A 99 -12.54 -9.66 -7.12
C THR A 99 -12.71 -9.21 -8.57
N TYR A 100 -11.65 -9.31 -9.37
CA TYR A 100 -11.65 -8.79 -10.74
C TYR A 100 -11.39 -9.91 -11.75
N PRO A 101 -12.47 -10.65 -12.15
CA PRO A 101 -12.29 -11.70 -13.17
C PRO A 101 -11.83 -11.13 -14.51
N ASP A 102 -12.04 -9.85 -14.75
CA ASP A 102 -11.61 -9.14 -15.96
C ASP A 102 -10.40 -8.24 -15.67
N LEU A 103 -9.49 -8.68 -14.82
CA LEU A 103 -8.37 -7.87 -14.35
C LEU A 103 -7.55 -7.22 -15.48
N PRO A 104 -7.22 -7.91 -16.60
CA PRO A 104 -6.47 -7.22 -17.65
C PRO A 104 -7.20 -5.99 -18.21
N ALA A 105 -8.52 -6.07 -18.37
CA ALA A 105 -9.29 -4.92 -18.83
C ALA A 105 -9.28 -3.80 -17.80
N ARG A 106 -9.36 -4.13 -16.51
CA ARG A 106 -9.28 -3.14 -15.44
C ARG A 106 -7.94 -2.44 -15.43
N ILE A 107 -6.86 -3.18 -15.67
CA ILE A 107 -5.52 -2.58 -15.70
C ILE A 107 -5.40 -1.62 -16.89
N LEU A 108 -5.98 -1.97 -18.03
CA LEU A 108 -6.01 -1.05 -19.18
C LEU A 108 -6.76 0.24 -18.85
N GLU A 109 -7.91 0.14 -18.17
CA GLU A 109 -8.65 1.33 -17.72
C GLU A 109 -7.78 2.17 -16.78
N LEU A 110 -7.11 1.52 -15.84
CA LEU A 110 -6.24 2.19 -14.88
C LEU A 110 -5.13 2.96 -15.60
N ARG A 111 -4.51 2.33 -16.59
CA ARG A 111 -3.46 2.99 -17.38
C ARG A 111 -4.02 4.18 -18.14
N SER A 112 -5.23 4.07 -18.67
CA SER A 112 -5.85 5.15 -19.44
C SER A 112 -6.16 6.38 -18.59
N LEU A 113 -6.32 6.18 -17.27
CA LEU A 113 -6.62 7.27 -16.32
C LEU A 113 -5.35 7.82 -15.67
N THR A 114 -4.18 7.31 -16.04
CA THR A 114 -2.91 7.66 -15.42
C THR A 114 -2.25 8.81 -16.19
N LEU A 115 -1.80 9.82 -15.45
CA LEU A 115 -1.13 10.99 -16.00
C LEU A 115 0.37 10.92 -15.73
N ASP A 116 1.16 11.53 -16.62
CA ASP A 116 2.60 11.64 -16.43
C ASP A 116 2.99 12.81 -15.52
N ASP A 117 2.07 13.76 -15.32
CA ASP A 117 2.32 14.98 -14.53
C ASP A 117 1.26 15.08 -13.43
N GLU A 118 1.72 15.34 -12.21
CA GLU A 118 0.84 15.45 -11.05
C GLU A 118 -0.08 16.66 -11.10
N LEU A 119 0.28 17.69 -11.86
CA LEU A 119 -0.42 18.97 -11.83
C LEU A 119 -1.94 18.84 -12.05
N ASP A 120 -2.34 17.98 -12.97
CA ASP A 120 -3.75 17.80 -13.30
C ASP A 120 -4.38 16.58 -12.63
N ALA A 121 -3.65 15.89 -11.79
CA ALA A 121 -4.15 14.68 -11.12
C ALA A 121 -5.16 15.05 -10.04
N THR A 122 -6.16 14.19 -9.85
CA THR A 122 -7.09 14.30 -8.72
C THR A 122 -6.69 13.36 -7.59
N ILE A 123 -5.92 12.32 -7.89
CA ILE A 123 -5.43 11.37 -6.90
C ILE A 123 -3.95 11.08 -7.18
N THR A 124 -3.12 11.27 -6.16
CA THR A 124 -1.73 10.80 -6.19
C THR A 124 -1.63 9.52 -5.37
N LEU A 125 -0.92 8.54 -5.92
CA LEU A 125 -0.71 7.24 -5.29
C LEU A 125 0.78 7.04 -5.02
N THR A 126 1.11 6.60 -3.81
CA THR A 126 2.50 6.34 -3.46
C THR A 126 2.57 5.32 -2.31
N THR A 127 3.72 4.67 -2.20
CA THR A 127 4.05 3.96 -0.95
C THR A 127 4.74 4.92 0.01
N ALA A 128 4.77 4.57 1.29
CA ALA A 128 5.50 5.36 2.27
C ALA A 128 6.99 5.46 1.92
N HIS A 129 7.57 4.38 1.40
CA HIS A 129 8.96 4.38 0.97
C HIS A 129 9.25 5.43 -0.10
N LYS A 130 8.37 5.53 -1.10
CA LYS A 130 8.54 6.48 -2.21
C LYS A 130 8.16 7.92 -1.81
N ALA A 131 7.44 8.09 -0.70
CA ALA A 131 6.96 9.40 -0.27
C ALA A 131 8.02 10.22 0.47
N LYS A 132 9.15 9.63 0.81
CA LYS A 132 10.22 10.34 1.53
C LYS A 132 10.61 11.62 0.79
N GLY A 133 10.66 12.73 1.54
CA GLY A 133 11.04 14.02 0.99
C GLY A 133 9.96 14.76 0.24
N LEU A 134 8.77 14.19 0.13
CA LEU A 134 7.65 14.80 -0.57
C LEU A 134 6.59 15.25 0.44
N GLU A 135 5.73 16.17 0.02
CA GLU A 135 4.66 16.69 0.88
C GLU A 135 3.44 17.00 0.03
N TRP A 136 2.25 16.87 0.63
CA TRP A 136 0.98 17.18 -0.02
C TRP A 136 0.04 17.83 0.99
N ASP A 137 -0.90 18.63 0.52
CA ASP A 137 -1.85 19.30 1.41
C ASP A 137 -2.77 18.29 2.11
N PHE A 138 -3.29 17.31 1.38
CA PHE A 138 -4.31 16.40 1.89
C PHE A 138 -3.86 14.96 1.67
N VAL A 139 -3.62 14.24 2.76
CA VAL A 139 -3.08 12.89 2.72
C VAL A 139 -4.00 11.94 3.46
N CYS A 140 -4.22 10.77 2.88
CA CYS A 140 -4.95 9.67 3.51
C CYS A 140 -4.04 8.45 3.53
N LEU A 141 -3.86 7.86 4.70
CA LEU A 141 -3.16 6.59 4.80
C LEU A 141 -4.14 5.47 4.46
N TYR A 142 -3.72 4.60 3.54
CA TYR A 142 -4.53 3.44 3.17
C TYR A 142 -4.52 2.40 4.30
N ASP A 143 -5.44 1.47 4.25
CA ASP A 143 -5.65 0.51 5.34
C ASP A 143 -4.70 -0.70 5.30
N ASP A 144 -3.56 -0.57 4.63
CA ASP A 144 -2.56 -1.64 4.60
C ASP A 144 -1.40 -1.42 5.58
N PHE A 145 -1.51 -0.43 6.45
CA PHE A 145 -0.64 -0.28 7.62
C PHE A 145 -1.24 -1.11 8.76
N ASN A 146 -1.22 -2.41 8.60
CA ASN A 146 -1.97 -3.30 9.49
C ASN A 146 -1.08 -4.14 10.42
N ALA A 147 0.22 -3.94 10.38
CA ALA A 147 1.14 -4.58 11.32
C ALA A 147 1.46 -3.60 12.45
N ASP A 148 1.22 -4.01 13.69
CA ASP A 148 1.54 -3.18 14.85
C ASP A 148 3.00 -3.40 15.21
N PRO A 149 3.89 -2.42 15.01
CA PRO A 149 5.30 -2.60 15.31
C PRO A 149 5.61 -2.64 16.81
N LEU A 150 4.64 -2.27 17.67
CA LEU A 150 4.84 -2.26 19.13
C LEU A 150 4.43 -3.56 19.81
N UNK A 151 3.97 -4.48 19.09
CA UNK A 151 3.66 -5.56 19.56
C UNK A 151 4.73 -6.14 20.19
N PRO A 152 4.61 -6.84 21.33
CA PRO A 152 5.74 -7.36 22.11
C PRO A 152 6.64 -8.35 21.35
N ASP A 153 6.08 -9.08 20.43
CA ASP A 153 6.81 -10.13 19.71
C ASP A 153 7.55 -9.62 18.48
N THR A 154 7.48 -8.32 18.20
CA THR A 154 8.13 -7.75 17.02
C THR A 154 9.64 -7.65 17.24
N ASP A 155 10.41 -8.10 16.25
CA ASP A 155 11.86 -7.95 16.24
C ASP A 155 12.25 -6.46 16.37
N PRO A 156 13.19 -6.09 17.27
CA PRO A 156 13.51 -4.67 17.48
C PRO A 156 13.93 -3.91 16.22
N GLY A 157 14.69 -4.53 15.32
CA GLY A 157 15.07 -3.88 14.07
C GLY A 157 13.87 -3.60 13.19
N LYS A 158 13.00 -4.58 13.05
CA LYS A 158 11.76 -4.42 12.27
C LYS A 158 10.83 -3.40 12.91
N ARG A 159 10.81 -3.34 14.24
CA ARG A 159 10.01 -2.36 14.97
C ARG A 159 10.44 -0.94 14.61
N ASP A 160 11.74 -0.70 14.64
CA ASP A 160 12.28 0.62 14.34
C ASP A 160 12.00 1.01 12.90
N ASP A 161 12.15 0.08 11.97
CA ASP A 161 11.89 0.34 10.55
C ASP A 161 10.41 0.69 10.31
N GLU A 162 9.51 -0.04 10.95
CA GLU A 162 8.08 0.26 10.83
C GLU A 162 7.68 1.58 11.48
N UNK A 163 8.11 1.85 12.44
CA UNK A 163 7.89 2.94 13.09
C UNK A 163 8.27 4.06 12.40
N ASN A 164 9.55 4.01 11.85
CA ASN A 164 10.06 5.08 10.99
C ASN A 164 9.19 5.27 9.76
N LEU A 165 8.75 4.19 9.16
CA LEU A 165 7.92 4.26 7.96
C LEU A 165 6.57 4.92 8.24
N ILE A 166 5.94 4.57 9.36
CA ILE A 166 4.69 5.21 9.79
C ILE A 166 4.94 6.71 10.03
N TYR A 167 6.04 7.05 10.68
CA TYR A 167 6.38 8.45 10.92
C TYR A 167 6.53 9.22 9.61
N VAL A 168 7.25 8.64 8.65
CA VAL A 168 7.38 9.26 7.33
C VAL A 168 5.98 9.50 6.74
N ALA A 169 5.13 8.48 6.76
CA ALA A 169 3.81 8.57 6.14
C ALA A 169 2.95 9.68 6.77
N VAL A 170 2.92 9.73 8.12
CA VAL A 170 2.03 10.69 8.80
C VAL A 170 2.54 12.12 8.73
N THR A 171 3.82 12.32 8.45
CA THR A 171 4.40 13.67 8.38
C THR A 171 4.36 14.25 6.96
N ARG A 172 3.76 13.55 5.98
CA ARG A 172 3.72 14.06 4.59
C ARG A 172 2.57 15.04 4.34
N ALA A 173 1.60 15.15 5.27
CA ALA A 173 0.44 16.04 5.09
C ALA A 173 0.76 17.44 5.59
N MET A 174 0.48 18.44 4.76
CA MET A 174 0.65 19.85 5.15
C MET A 174 -0.59 20.45 5.76
N LYS A 175 -1.78 19.98 5.42
CA LYS A 175 -3.04 20.55 5.92
C LYS A 175 -3.91 19.55 6.66
N ILE A 176 -4.27 18.43 6.02
CA ILE A 176 -5.16 17.43 6.62
C ILE A 176 -4.56 16.05 6.41
N LEU A 177 -4.54 15.25 7.49
CA LEU A 177 -4.13 13.85 7.46
C LEU A 177 -5.29 12.97 7.92
N ALA A 178 -5.69 12.00 7.11
CA ALA A 178 -6.67 10.98 7.48
C ALA A 178 -5.94 9.66 7.71
N ILE A 179 -6.16 9.09 8.88
CA ILE A 179 -5.49 7.84 9.28
C ILE A 179 -6.48 6.85 9.89
N UNK A 180 -6.12 5.69 9.93
CA UNK A 180 -6.84 4.69 10.46
C UNK A 180 -6.67 4.70 11.87
N SER A 181 -7.58 4.12 12.55
CA SER A 181 -7.54 4.09 14.00
C SER A 181 -6.32 3.33 14.55
N LEU A 182 -5.91 2.29 13.88
CA LEU A 182 -4.71 1.56 14.29
C LEU A 182 -3.49 2.46 14.28
N VAL A 183 -3.29 3.25 13.26
CA VAL A 183 -2.17 4.18 13.19
C VAL A 183 -2.23 5.22 14.30
N UNK A 184 -3.33 5.63 14.55
CA UNK A 184 -3.46 6.46 15.51
C UNK A 184 -3.09 5.94 16.74
N SER A 185 -3.50 4.85 17.07
CA SER A 185 -3.13 4.14 18.30
C SER A 185 -1.63 3.91 18.42
N ILE A 186 -1.02 3.46 17.35
CA ILE A 186 0.43 3.22 17.31
C ILE A 186 1.19 4.51 17.64
N MET A 187 0.81 5.60 17.00
CA MET A 187 1.49 6.89 17.22
C MET A 187 1.36 7.35 18.66
N GLN A 188 0.18 7.21 19.24
CA GLN A 188 -0.04 7.63 20.62
C GLN A 188 0.84 6.82 21.58
N ARG A 189 0.87 5.52 21.41
CA ARG A 189 1.68 4.66 22.28
C ARG A 189 3.17 4.96 22.14
N TYR A 190 3.62 5.27 20.94
CA TYR A 190 5.01 5.63 20.70
C TYR A 190 5.39 6.92 21.44
N VAL A 191 4.52 7.93 21.40
CA VAL A 191 4.76 9.21 22.08
C VAL A 191 4.78 8.98 23.60
N ASP A 192 3.83 8.19 24.12
CA ASP A 192 3.74 7.91 25.56
C ASP A 192 4.99 7.16 26.04
N ASP A 193 5.45 6.18 25.27
CA ASP A 193 6.66 5.43 25.61
C ASP A 193 7.91 6.34 25.65
N ARG A 194 8.02 7.25 24.69
CA ARG A 194 9.13 8.20 24.67
C ARG A 194 9.10 9.13 25.88
N LYS A 195 7.92 9.65 26.22
CA LYS A 195 7.77 10.51 27.41
C LYS A 195 8.19 9.79 28.68
N LEU A 196 7.76 8.52 28.83
CA LEU A 196 8.12 7.73 30.00
C LEU A 196 9.64 7.53 30.09
N LYS A 197 10.28 7.19 28.96
CA LYS A 197 11.75 7.01 28.93
C LYS A 197 12.47 8.29 29.31
N GLU A 198 12.01 9.44 28.84
CA GLU A 198 12.59 10.73 29.16
C GLU A 198 12.44 11.05 30.67
N GLN A 199 11.28 10.74 31.25
CA GLN A 199 11.05 10.92 32.67
C GLN A 199 11.98 10.05 33.50
N ILE A 200 12.14 8.78 33.14
CA ILE A 200 13.05 7.86 33.84
C ILE A 200 14.48 8.39 33.76
N ALA A 201 14.93 8.78 32.59
CA ALA A 201 16.30 9.30 32.42
C ALA A 201 16.52 10.56 33.25
N SER A 202 15.51 11.42 33.40
CA SER A 202 15.64 12.63 34.21
C SER A 202 15.69 12.30 35.71
N CYS A 203 15.05 11.24 36.14
CA CYS A 203 15.05 10.80 37.54
C CYS A 203 16.40 10.18 37.94
N GLU A 204 17.19 9.70 36.98
CA GLU A 204 18.49 9.06 37.24
C GLU A 204 19.65 10.06 37.33
N LYS A 205 19.37 11.35 37.07
CA LYS A 205 20.36 12.41 37.19
C LYS A 205 20.29 13.10 38.57
#